data_7910c020979d49dbf4177e0af720157d
#
_entry.id   7910c020979d49dbf4177e0af720157d
#
_cell.length_a   1.000
_cell.length_b   1.000
_cell.length_c   1.000
_cell.angle_alpha   90.00
_cell.angle_beta   90.00
_cell.angle_gamma   90.00
#
_symmetry.space_group_name_H-M   'P 1'
#
loop_
_entity.id
_entity.type
_entity.pdbx_description
1 polymer ?
#
loop_
_entity_poly.entity_id
_entity_poly.type
_entity_poly.pdbx_seq_one_letter_code
_entity_poly.pdbx_strand_id
1 'polypeptide(L)'
;MNYGTVQAKPKDAPKAKKPTKRQQLVMALREKLPELTERQRDWMLAKPFKDCNVGHFWKSGRVWCQECGHVEPKAALESELIINLGVQKYVCPQCGKTLNLAPYDYGWKGYRKVEKDCTIVQHVGDYTVFRTFQVCRRNILNEPTDNEVAEIYQNWVCPDGREVVIGKDHYYVMYHGFSFNYYSDMKPKNVSPYSTVFDVRYNYFVPDWKPARIVRRNGWSAALLTDGVSPVKQMQNLLVNPVGEMLVKNGQKEMFNHLTRSGYNDLDALVPAMRICNRNHYHIKDASLWIDYIELLQYFRKDIHNAHYVCPDNLLREHDRLMHKKDRIEAEKQLQEQMRFIDKKEPGYRRMRGKFFGLCFGQGDIVVCVVSSVMEMAEEGAFMHHCVFANRYYEKKDSLILSARDSDGNRLETVEVNLRTWSIIQSRGKCNHPTDRHDEIIAIVNNNMNKIKKIAV
;
A
#
# COMPACT_ATOMS: atom_id res chain seq x y z
N MET A 1 28.40 28.68 -11.60
CA MET A 1 28.48 28.56 -10.13
C MET A 1 29.09 27.20 -9.81
N ASN A 2 30.31 27.20 -9.26
CA ASN A 2 31.02 25.98 -8.87
C ASN A 2 30.36 25.40 -7.62
N TYR A 3 29.68 24.27 -7.75
CA TYR A 3 29.23 23.48 -6.60
C TYR A 3 30.42 22.68 -6.07
N GLY A 4 31.04 23.20 -5.01
CA GLY A 4 32.09 22.51 -4.28
C GLY A 4 31.55 21.22 -3.68
N THR A 5 32.11 20.09 -4.10
CA THR A 5 31.93 18.78 -3.50
C THR A 5 32.56 18.78 -2.12
N VAL A 6 31.75 18.91 -1.08
CA VAL A 6 32.19 18.61 0.31
C VAL A 6 32.30 17.08 0.43
N GLN A 7 33.49 16.56 0.20
CA GLN A 7 33.84 15.19 0.58
C GLN A 7 34.05 15.14 2.10
N ALA A 8 33.00 14.84 2.85
CA ALA A 8 33.15 14.35 4.22
C ALA A 8 33.82 12.97 4.15
N LYS A 9 35.06 12.84 4.58
CA LYS A 9 35.70 11.53 4.83
C LYS A 9 34.92 10.85 5.95
N PRO A 10 34.25 9.69 5.70
CA PRO A 10 33.65 8.93 6.80
C PRO A 10 34.81 8.32 7.61
N LYS A 11 34.91 8.69 8.88
CA LYS A 11 35.59 7.88 9.88
C LYS A 11 34.81 6.58 10.01
N ASP A 12 35.50 5.43 9.84
CA ASP A 12 35.00 4.08 10.06
C ASP A 12 33.98 3.57 9.00
N ALA A 13 34.40 3.44 7.74
CA ALA A 13 33.73 2.54 6.81
C ALA A 13 33.86 1.09 7.32
N PRO A 14 32.78 0.33 7.50
CA PRO A 14 32.85 -1.05 7.98
C PRO A 14 33.73 -1.87 7.02
N LYS A 15 34.74 -2.56 7.58
CA LYS A 15 35.67 -3.42 6.81
C LYS A 15 34.84 -4.35 5.92
N ALA A 16 35.10 -4.34 4.62
CA ALA A 16 34.42 -5.19 3.66
C ALA A 16 34.48 -6.67 4.12
N LYS A 17 33.34 -7.26 4.40
CA LYS A 17 33.26 -8.68 4.81
C LYS A 17 33.79 -9.55 3.68
N LYS A 18 34.63 -10.54 3.99
CA LYS A 18 35.10 -11.53 3.01
C LYS A 18 33.90 -12.25 2.36
N PRO A 19 33.92 -12.48 1.05
CA PRO A 19 32.87 -13.23 0.37
C PRO A 19 32.66 -14.61 0.99
N THR A 20 31.41 -15.01 1.14
CA THR A 20 31.05 -16.36 1.61
C THR A 20 31.43 -17.42 0.57
N LYS A 21 31.57 -18.70 0.97
CA LYS A 21 31.84 -19.79 0.05
C LYS A 21 30.85 -19.85 -1.14
N ARG A 22 29.57 -19.57 -0.88
CA ARG A 22 28.54 -19.50 -1.91
C ARG A 22 28.76 -18.35 -2.88
N GLN A 23 29.08 -17.16 -2.39
CA GLN A 23 29.40 -16.01 -3.23
C GLN A 23 30.64 -16.28 -4.09
N GLN A 24 31.67 -16.93 -3.54
CA GLN A 24 32.86 -17.34 -4.30
C GLN A 24 32.52 -18.34 -5.40
N LEU A 25 31.64 -19.32 -5.12
CA LEU A 25 31.21 -20.30 -6.12
C LEU A 25 30.43 -19.59 -7.24
N VAL A 26 29.52 -18.71 -6.91
CA VAL A 26 28.72 -17.96 -7.91
C VAL A 26 29.61 -17.05 -8.75
N MET A 27 30.63 -16.43 -8.17
CA MET A 27 31.64 -15.67 -8.94
C MET A 27 32.37 -16.54 -9.95
N ALA A 28 32.72 -17.78 -9.59
CA ALA A 28 33.36 -18.73 -10.53
C ALA A 28 32.38 -19.22 -11.62
N LEU A 29 31.08 -19.38 -11.28
CA LEU A 29 30.06 -19.76 -12.27
C LEU A 29 29.78 -18.62 -13.25
N ARG A 30 29.88 -17.38 -12.82
CA ARG A 30 29.71 -16.18 -13.64
C ARG A 30 30.60 -16.19 -14.89
N GLU A 31 31.84 -16.67 -14.78
CA GLU A 31 32.79 -16.75 -15.90
C GLU A 31 32.33 -17.72 -17.02
N LYS A 32 31.31 -18.57 -16.75
CA LYS A 32 30.70 -19.47 -17.73
C LYS A 32 29.47 -18.88 -18.43
N LEU A 33 29.08 -17.66 -18.11
CA LEU A 33 27.95 -17.02 -18.74
C LEU A 33 28.31 -16.65 -20.20
N PRO A 34 27.38 -16.88 -21.14
CA PRO A 34 27.59 -16.45 -22.52
C PRO A 34 27.59 -14.92 -22.64
N GLU A 35 28.31 -14.43 -23.61
CA GLU A 35 28.24 -13.01 -23.96
C GLU A 35 26.87 -12.62 -24.48
N LEU A 36 26.59 -11.31 -24.45
CA LEU A 36 25.36 -10.74 -24.98
C LEU A 36 25.35 -10.89 -26.52
N THR A 37 24.36 -11.59 -27.06
CA THR A 37 24.19 -11.72 -28.50
C THR A 37 23.71 -10.42 -29.14
N GLU A 38 24.01 -10.20 -30.43
CA GLU A 38 23.50 -9.03 -31.18
C GLU A 38 21.97 -8.93 -31.12
N ARG A 39 21.25 -10.04 -31.35
CA ARG A 39 19.80 -10.10 -31.26
C ARG A 39 19.25 -9.63 -29.89
N GLN A 40 19.92 -10.00 -28.82
CA GLN A 40 19.54 -9.56 -27.46
C GLN A 40 19.81 -8.05 -27.29
N ARG A 41 20.95 -7.58 -27.76
CA ARG A 41 21.32 -6.17 -27.75
C ARG A 41 20.32 -5.32 -28.53
N ASP A 42 19.99 -5.74 -29.76
CA ASP A 42 19.02 -5.03 -30.62
C ASP A 42 17.66 -4.95 -29.98
N TRP A 43 17.23 -6.06 -29.34
CA TRP A 43 15.96 -6.06 -28.60
C TRP A 43 15.96 -5.07 -27.44
N MET A 44 17.04 -4.98 -26.67
CA MET A 44 17.19 -4.03 -25.56
C MET A 44 17.21 -2.58 -26.05
N LEU A 45 17.76 -2.32 -27.22
CA LEU A 45 17.81 -0.98 -27.82
C LEU A 45 16.47 -0.55 -28.43
N ALA A 46 15.62 -1.48 -28.86
CA ALA A 46 14.37 -1.21 -29.54
C ALA A 46 13.16 -1.26 -28.60
N LYS A 47 12.94 -2.38 -27.92
CA LYS A 47 11.67 -2.66 -27.24
C LYS A 47 11.35 -1.73 -26.06
N PRO A 48 12.27 -1.43 -25.14
CA PRO A 48 12.00 -0.55 -24.00
C PRO A 48 11.80 0.92 -24.42
N PHE A 49 12.25 1.28 -25.61
CA PHE A 49 12.20 2.64 -26.14
C PHE A 49 11.15 2.83 -27.24
N LYS A 50 10.26 1.84 -27.43
CA LYS A 50 9.23 1.89 -28.48
C LYS A 50 8.38 3.17 -28.43
N ASP A 51 8.09 3.67 -27.23
CA ASP A 51 7.26 4.85 -27.01
C ASP A 51 8.10 6.12 -26.76
N CYS A 52 9.43 6.03 -26.94
CA CYS A 52 10.35 7.14 -26.74
C CYS A 52 10.67 7.91 -28.04
N ASN A 53 9.94 7.68 -29.12
CA ASN A 53 10.07 8.41 -30.37
C ASN A 53 9.48 9.82 -30.23
N VAL A 54 10.25 10.75 -29.68
CA VAL A 54 9.78 12.10 -29.36
C VAL A 54 10.49 13.11 -30.25
N GLY A 55 9.72 14.06 -30.81
CA GLY A 55 10.22 15.28 -31.39
C GLY A 55 9.93 16.44 -30.45
N HIS A 56 10.92 17.27 -30.19
CA HIS A 56 10.71 18.47 -29.37
C HIS A 56 10.56 19.69 -30.28
N PHE A 57 9.49 20.45 -30.06
CA PHE A 57 9.22 21.64 -30.80
C PHE A 57 9.38 22.92 -29.96
N TRP A 58 9.87 23.98 -30.58
CA TRP A 58 9.90 25.34 -30.03
C TRP A 58 8.73 26.16 -30.57
N LYS A 59 8.34 27.19 -29.88
CA LYS A 59 7.34 28.17 -30.34
C LYS A 59 7.72 28.84 -31.68
N SER A 60 9.00 28.84 -32.05
CA SER A 60 9.50 29.32 -33.35
C SER A 60 9.21 28.39 -34.51
N GLY A 61 8.61 27.22 -34.32
CA GLY A 61 8.39 26.20 -35.34
C GLY A 61 9.58 25.26 -35.60
N ARG A 62 10.67 25.39 -34.84
CA ARG A 62 11.79 24.43 -34.91
C ARG A 62 11.34 23.08 -34.28
N VAL A 63 11.84 21.98 -34.85
CA VAL A 63 11.60 20.62 -34.33
C VAL A 63 12.92 19.86 -34.21
N TRP A 64 13.21 19.33 -33.04
CA TRP A 64 14.35 18.45 -32.80
C TRP A 64 13.89 16.98 -32.80
N CYS A 65 14.45 16.21 -33.74
CA CYS A 65 14.29 14.76 -33.75
C CYS A 65 15.26 14.12 -32.74
N GLN A 66 14.74 13.49 -31.69
CA GLN A 66 15.59 12.80 -30.71
C GLN A 66 16.30 11.56 -31.28
N GLU A 67 15.82 10.98 -32.39
CA GLU A 67 16.40 9.76 -32.94
C GLU A 67 17.70 10.00 -33.70
N CYS A 68 17.73 11.03 -34.59
CA CYS A 68 18.91 11.31 -35.39
C CYS A 68 19.61 12.63 -35.05
N GLY A 69 19.10 13.37 -34.07
CA GLY A 69 19.64 14.67 -33.67
C GLY A 69 19.25 15.84 -34.58
N HIS A 70 18.67 15.58 -35.78
CA HIS A 70 18.31 16.61 -36.72
C HIS A 70 17.40 17.68 -36.14
N VAL A 71 17.68 18.92 -36.43
CA VAL A 71 16.84 20.07 -36.08
C VAL A 71 16.29 20.70 -37.36
N GLU A 72 14.99 20.50 -37.58
CA GLU A 72 14.27 21.18 -38.65
C GLU A 72 14.04 22.64 -38.25
N PRO A 73 14.54 23.61 -39.06
CA PRO A 73 14.47 25.04 -38.68
C PRO A 73 13.06 25.60 -38.71
N LYS A 74 12.21 25.11 -39.61
CA LYS A 74 10.80 25.54 -39.73
C LYS A 74 9.96 24.37 -40.23
N ALA A 75 9.50 23.55 -39.33
CA ALA A 75 8.59 22.47 -39.65
C ALA A 75 7.21 23.04 -40.05
N ALA A 76 6.59 22.46 -41.09
CA ALA A 76 5.20 22.73 -41.43
C ALA A 76 4.30 22.10 -40.37
N LEU A 77 4.22 22.73 -39.19
CA LEU A 77 3.33 22.32 -38.13
C LEU A 77 1.94 22.92 -38.39
N GLU A 78 0.92 22.09 -38.48
CA GLU A 78 -0.45 22.56 -38.53
C GLU A 78 -0.76 23.40 -37.30
N SER A 79 -1.39 24.54 -37.50
CA SER A 79 -1.69 25.66 -36.61
C SER A 79 -1.65 25.45 -35.09
N GLU A 80 -1.34 26.52 -34.34
CA GLU A 80 -1.26 26.58 -32.83
C GLU A 80 -2.43 25.94 -32.08
N LEU A 81 -3.60 25.77 -32.71
CA LEU A 81 -4.78 25.14 -32.11
C LEU A 81 -4.62 23.64 -31.90
N ILE A 82 -3.86 22.96 -32.74
CA ILE A 82 -3.65 21.49 -32.67
C ILE A 82 -2.58 21.16 -31.61
N ILE A 83 -1.65 22.09 -31.37
CA ILE A 83 -0.61 21.95 -30.33
C ILE A 83 -1.21 21.84 -28.91
N ASN A 84 -2.38 22.42 -28.70
CA ASN A 84 -3.05 22.43 -27.38
C ASN A 84 -4.01 21.25 -27.12
N LEU A 85 -4.31 20.41 -28.12
CA LEU A 85 -5.37 19.40 -28.03
C LEU A 85 -4.92 17.94 -28.13
N GLY A 86 -3.62 17.63 -28.19
CA GLY A 86 -3.19 16.23 -28.17
C GLY A 86 -1.96 15.95 -29.04
N VAL A 87 -1.48 14.72 -28.99
CA VAL A 87 -0.25 14.23 -29.57
C VAL A 87 -0.21 14.46 -31.08
N GLN A 88 0.45 15.53 -31.55
CA GLN A 88 0.73 15.75 -32.97
C GLN A 88 1.87 14.81 -33.38
N LYS A 89 1.66 14.08 -34.49
CA LYS A 89 2.69 13.25 -35.10
C LYS A 89 3.44 14.06 -36.14
N TYR A 90 4.76 13.89 -36.15
CA TYR A 90 5.67 14.54 -37.12
C TYR A 90 6.62 13.51 -37.71
N VAL A 91 6.82 13.53 -39.02
CA VAL A 91 7.78 12.66 -39.68
C VAL A 91 9.09 13.44 -39.89
N CYS A 92 10.18 12.94 -39.30
CA CYS A 92 11.48 13.56 -39.45
C CYS A 92 11.97 13.46 -40.91
N PRO A 93 12.27 14.57 -41.60
CA PRO A 93 12.72 14.51 -42.99
C PRO A 93 14.09 13.84 -43.14
N GLN A 94 14.92 13.84 -42.11
CA GLN A 94 16.27 13.27 -42.17
C GLN A 94 16.27 11.74 -41.98
N CYS A 95 15.51 11.19 -41.02
CA CYS A 95 15.54 9.75 -40.72
C CYS A 95 14.24 9.02 -41.04
N GLY A 96 13.18 9.70 -41.48
CA GLY A 96 11.89 9.12 -41.84
C GLY A 96 11.06 8.60 -40.66
N LYS A 97 11.51 8.73 -39.40
CA LYS A 97 10.77 8.24 -38.24
C LYS A 97 9.62 9.16 -37.88
N THR A 98 8.50 8.53 -37.55
CA THR A 98 7.33 9.23 -36.99
C THR A 98 7.55 9.48 -35.51
N LEU A 99 7.48 10.74 -35.10
CA LEU A 99 7.72 11.23 -33.75
C LEU A 99 6.41 11.74 -33.13
N ASN A 100 6.27 11.56 -31.82
CA ASN A 100 5.27 12.26 -31.04
C ASN A 100 5.83 13.59 -30.58
N LEU A 101 5.19 14.71 -30.97
CA LEU A 101 5.67 16.04 -30.61
C LEU A 101 5.38 16.36 -29.14
N ALA A 102 6.39 16.93 -28.51
CA ALA A 102 6.31 17.48 -27.16
C ALA A 102 6.97 18.88 -27.15
N PRO A 103 6.50 19.81 -26.28
CA PRO A 103 7.18 21.09 -26.12
C PRO A 103 8.63 20.90 -25.69
N TYR A 104 9.53 21.74 -26.23
CA TYR A 104 10.91 21.75 -25.78
C TYR A 104 11.00 22.35 -24.37
N ASP A 105 11.55 21.58 -23.46
CA ASP A 105 11.80 22.03 -22.09
C ASP A 105 13.17 22.75 -22.04
N TYR A 106 13.15 24.04 -21.74
CA TYR A 106 14.36 24.86 -21.61
C TYR A 106 15.33 24.36 -20.52
N GLY A 107 14.87 23.56 -19.58
CA GLY A 107 15.72 22.90 -18.57
C GLY A 107 16.70 21.90 -19.17
N TRP A 108 16.42 21.32 -20.32
CA TRP A 108 17.25 20.27 -20.94
C TRP A 108 18.48 20.73 -21.67
N LYS A 109 18.59 22.01 -22.01
CA LYS A 109 19.75 22.59 -22.72
C LYS A 109 20.28 21.77 -23.92
N GLY A 110 19.40 21.11 -24.65
CA GLY A 110 19.78 20.25 -25.79
C GLY A 110 20.29 18.85 -25.39
N TYR A 111 20.06 18.41 -24.18
CA TYR A 111 20.45 17.09 -23.67
C TYR A 111 19.29 16.38 -22.98
N ARG A 112 19.08 15.10 -23.30
CA ARG A 112 18.14 14.21 -22.61
C ARG A 112 18.76 12.85 -22.42
N LYS A 113 18.62 12.30 -21.22
CA LYS A 113 19.03 10.94 -20.86
C LYS A 113 17.81 10.11 -20.46
N VAL A 114 17.69 8.91 -21.03
CA VAL A 114 16.64 7.95 -20.66
C VAL A 114 17.30 6.62 -20.34
N GLU A 115 17.02 6.07 -19.18
CA GLU A 115 17.55 4.78 -18.74
C GLU A 115 16.41 3.77 -18.60
N LYS A 116 16.65 2.55 -19.09
CA LYS A 116 15.72 1.42 -19.01
C LYS A 116 16.48 0.15 -18.61
N ASP A 117 15.92 -0.62 -17.70
CA ASP A 117 16.50 -1.87 -17.25
C ASP A 117 15.93 -3.05 -18.04
N CYS A 118 16.82 -3.88 -18.58
CA CYS A 118 16.48 -5.08 -19.32
C CYS A 118 17.08 -6.29 -18.64
N THR A 119 16.35 -7.38 -18.54
CA THR A 119 16.80 -8.60 -17.87
C THR A 119 16.77 -9.79 -18.81
N ILE A 120 17.87 -10.54 -18.83
CA ILE A 120 18.00 -11.87 -19.47
C ILE A 120 17.92 -12.92 -18.38
N VAL A 121 17.18 -14.01 -18.65
CA VAL A 121 17.11 -15.16 -17.75
C VAL A 121 17.87 -16.33 -18.38
N GLN A 122 18.91 -16.79 -17.71
CA GLN A 122 19.79 -17.87 -18.17
C GLN A 122 20.04 -18.88 -17.02
N HIS A 123 20.80 -19.94 -17.29
CA HIS A 123 21.26 -20.88 -16.26
C HIS A 123 22.69 -21.30 -16.49
N VAL A 124 23.37 -21.67 -15.41
CA VAL A 124 24.66 -22.33 -15.40
C VAL A 124 24.53 -23.54 -14.47
N GLY A 125 24.52 -24.73 -15.04
CA GLY A 125 24.17 -25.95 -14.31
C GLY A 125 22.76 -25.82 -13.72
N ASP A 126 22.63 -26.04 -12.41
CA ASP A 126 21.34 -25.94 -11.68
C ASP A 126 21.04 -24.54 -11.12
N TYR A 127 21.88 -23.54 -11.39
CA TYR A 127 21.68 -22.17 -10.97
C TYR A 127 20.94 -21.39 -12.05
N THR A 128 19.89 -20.65 -11.67
CA THR A 128 19.24 -19.67 -12.55
C THR A 128 19.80 -18.30 -12.26
N VAL A 129 20.09 -17.54 -13.30
CA VAL A 129 20.60 -16.17 -13.19
C VAL A 129 19.73 -15.20 -13.97
N PHE A 130 19.37 -14.11 -13.31
CA PHE A 130 18.77 -12.91 -13.89
C PHE A 130 19.89 -11.90 -14.09
N ARG A 131 20.25 -11.66 -15.34
CA ARG A 131 21.28 -10.69 -15.73
C ARG A 131 20.59 -9.40 -16.09
N THR A 132 20.77 -8.34 -15.31
CA THR A 132 20.16 -7.03 -15.58
C THR A 132 21.16 -6.08 -16.22
N PHE A 133 20.74 -5.58 -17.36
CA PHE A 133 21.46 -4.60 -18.16
C PHE A 133 20.70 -3.27 -18.09
N GLN A 134 21.41 -2.19 -17.85
CA GLN A 134 20.87 -0.84 -18.01
C GLN A 134 21.22 -0.32 -19.39
N VAL A 135 20.20 0.07 -20.13
CA VAL A 135 20.34 0.74 -21.41
C VAL A 135 20.19 2.23 -21.19
N CYS A 136 21.25 2.95 -21.42
CA CYS A 136 21.29 4.40 -21.35
C CYS A 136 21.21 4.99 -22.76
N ARG A 137 20.10 5.66 -23.07
CA ARG A 137 19.92 6.41 -24.33
C ARG A 137 20.19 7.88 -24.06
N ARG A 138 21.17 8.43 -24.74
CA ARG A 138 21.55 9.86 -24.72
C ARG A 138 21.16 10.53 -26.02
N ASN A 139 20.35 11.57 -25.92
CA ASN A 139 19.94 12.39 -27.03
C ASN A 139 20.58 13.77 -26.87
N ILE A 140 21.40 14.15 -27.82
CA ILE A 140 22.11 15.45 -27.87
C ILE A 140 21.62 16.21 -29.10
N LEU A 141 21.38 17.50 -28.93
CA LEU A 141 20.94 18.35 -29.99
C LEU A 141 21.99 18.39 -31.14
N ASN A 142 21.57 18.18 -32.36
CA ASN A 142 22.40 18.05 -33.57
C ASN A 142 23.32 16.83 -33.63
N GLU A 143 23.16 15.85 -32.72
CA GLU A 143 23.93 14.62 -32.73
C GLU A 143 23.01 13.39 -32.82
N PRO A 144 23.43 12.30 -33.48
CA PRO A 144 22.71 11.05 -33.46
C PRO A 144 22.56 10.51 -32.03
N THR A 145 21.51 9.78 -31.80
CA THR A 145 21.29 9.10 -30.51
C THR A 145 22.45 8.18 -30.16
N ASP A 146 23.04 8.40 -28.99
CA ASP A 146 24.04 7.52 -28.41
C ASP A 146 23.39 6.54 -27.44
N ASN A 147 23.75 5.24 -27.56
CA ASN A 147 23.22 4.19 -26.73
C ASN A 147 24.34 3.40 -26.05
N GLU A 148 24.29 3.31 -24.74
CA GLU A 148 25.20 2.47 -23.94
C GLU A 148 24.43 1.35 -23.27
N VAL A 149 24.94 0.12 -23.37
CA VAL A 149 24.37 -1.07 -22.70
C VAL A 149 25.40 -1.61 -21.73
N ALA A 150 25.10 -1.57 -20.45
CA ALA A 150 25.98 -2.04 -19.39
C ALA A 150 25.28 -3.06 -18.48
N GLU A 151 25.92 -4.20 -18.23
CA GLU A 151 25.44 -5.14 -17.18
C GLU A 151 25.70 -4.52 -15.81
N ILE A 152 24.61 -4.34 -15.01
CA ILE A 152 24.68 -3.61 -13.75
C ILE A 152 24.59 -4.52 -12.53
N TYR A 153 23.78 -5.60 -12.60
CA TYR A 153 23.74 -6.61 -11.57
C TYR A 153 23.20 -7.96 -12.08
N GLN A 154 23.42 -8.99 -11.26
CA GLN A 154 22.96 -10.35 -11.48
C GLN A 154 22.33 -10.88 -10.19
N ASN A 155 21.13 -11.48 -10.29
CA ASN A 155 20.49 -12.20 -9.20
C ASN A 155 20.58 -13.70 -9.50
N TRP A 156 21.31 -14.42 -8.70
CA TRP A 156 21.54 -15.85 -8.84
C TRP A 156 20.64 -16.61 -7.88
N VAL A 157 19.74 -17.41 -8.41
CA VAL A 157 18.91 -18.34 -7.63
C VAL A 157 19.62 -19.69 -7.56
N CYS A 158 20.05 -20.05 -6.37
CA CYS A 158 20.74 -21.29 -6.10
C CYS A 158 19.75 -22.48 -6.08
N PRO A 159 20.20 -23.73 -6.29
CA PRO A 159 19.34 -24.91 -6.25
C PRO A 159 18.59 -25.11 -4.91
N ASP A 160 19.14 -24.58 -3.81
CA ASP A 160 18.54 -24.57 -2.48
C ASP A 160 17.59 -23.40 -2.23
N GLY A 161 17.22 -22.65 -3.27
CA GLY A 161 16.32 -21.50 -3.21
C GLY A 161 16.93 -20.22 -2.64
N ARG A 162 18.19 -20.23 -2.20
CA ARG A 162 18.85 -19.01 -1.73
C ARG A 162 19.31 -18.15 -2.89
N GLU A 163 19.38 -16.84 -2.64
CA GLU A 163 19.81 -15.86 -3.62
C GLU A 163 21.24 -15.37 -3.33
N VAL A 164 21.98 -15.13 -4.40
CA VAL A 164 23.25 -14.39 -4.37
C VAL A 164 23.16 -13.25 -5.38
N VAL A 165 23.41 -12.03 -4.92
CA VAL A 165 23.46 -10.86 -5.78
C VAL A 165 24.90 -10.46 -6.04
N ILE A 166 25.23 -10.28 -7.31
CA ILE A 166 26.49 -9.71 -7.78
C ILE A 166 26.16 -8.45 -8.53
N GLY A 167 26.80 -7.33 -8.23
CA GLY A 167 26.45 -6.07 -8.85
C GLY A 167 27.59 -5.07 -8.85
N LYS A 168 27.43 -4.06 -9.68
CA LYS A 168 28.27 -2.87 -9.73
C LYS A 168 28.02 -1.98 -8.51
N ASP A 169 28.94 -1.08 -8.23
CA ASP A 169 28.72 -0.08 -7.21
C ASP A 169 27.62 0.89 -7.65
N HIS A 170 26.81 1.32 -6.69
CA HIS A 170 25.69 2.22 -6.92
C HIS A 170 25.70 3.34 -5.89
N TYR A 171 25.05 4.46 -6.25
CA TYR A 171 24.87 5.62 -5.39
C TYR A 171 23.45 6.18 -5.56
N TYR A 172 22.96 6.81 -4.51
CA TYR A 172 21.65 7.45 -4.56
C TYR A 172 21.77 8.85 -5.16
N VAL A 173 20.94 9.14 -6.15
CA VAL A 173 20.80 10.46 -6.76
C VAL A 173 19.46 11.03 -6.35
N MET A 174 19.49 12.18 -5.67
CA MET A 174 18.29 12.87 -5.23
C MET A 174 17.34 13.10 -6.44
N TYR A 175 16.07 12.73 -6.31
CA TYR A 175 15.02 12.78 -7.34
C TYR A 175 15.15 11.80 -8.51
N HIS A 176 16.25 11.05 -8.65
CA HIS A 176 16.47 10.09 -9.75
C HIS A 176 16.61 8.64 -9.28
N GLY A 177 16.62 8.41 -7.96
CA GLY A 177 16.78 7.06 -7.41
C GLY A 177 18.24 6.59 -7.44
N PHE A 178 18.46 5.29 -7.69
CA PHE A 178 19.80 4.71 -7.71
C PHE A 178 20.41 4.75 -9.09
N SER A 179 21.67 5.21 -9.18
CA SER A 179 22.50 5.14 -10.37
C SER A 179 23.66 4.17 -10.14
N PHE A 180 24.06 3.44 -11.19
CA PHE A 180 25.16 2.49 -11.16
C PHE A 180 26.43 3.08 -11.75
N ASN A 181 27.56 2.74 -11.11
CA ASN A 181 28.87 3.07 -11.69
C ASN A 181 29.25 1.99 -12.71
N TYR A 182 29.09 2.28 -14.00
CA TYR A 182 29.36 1.34 -15.11
C TYR A 182 30.81 0.87 -15.19
N TYR A 183 31.74 1.63 -14.61
CA TYR A 183 33.16 1.32 -14.63
C TYR A 183 33.62 0.52 -13.39
N SER A 184 32.76 0.33 -12.40
CA SER A 184 33.12 -0.48 -11.24
C SER A 184 33.04 -1.99 -11.56
N ASP A 185 33.81 -2.79 -10.82
CA ASP A 185 33.76 -4.24 -10.93
C ASP A 185 32.42 -4.79 -10.40
N MET A 186 32.02 -5.91 -10.99
CA MET A 186 30.90 -6.72 -10.46
C MET A 186 31.37 -7.49 -9.23
N LYS A 187 30.78 -7.19 -8.06
CA LYS A 187 31.17 -7.77 -6.76
C LYS A 187 29.95 -8.33 -6.03
N PRO A 188 30.12 -9.35 -5.17
CA PRO A 188 29.03 -9.81 -4.31
C PRO A 188 28.47 -8.69 -3.45
N LYS A 189 27.14 -8.58 -3.42
CA LYS A 189 26.44 -7.56 -2.63
C LYS A 189 25.72 -8.22 -1.44
N ASN A 190 25.79 -7.55 -0.29
CA ASN A 190 24.96 -7.89 0.86
C ASN A 190 23.68 -7.06 0.76
N VAL A 191 22.60 -7.69 0.28
CA VAL A 191 21.33 -7.02 0.04
C VAL A 191 20.45 -7.14 1.28
N SER A 192 19.99 -6.02 1.80
CA SER A 192 18.95 -6.00 2.84
C SER A 192 17.62 -6.51 2.25
N PRO A 193 16.80 -7.25 3.02
CA PRO A 193 15.47 -7.67 2.58
C PRO A 193 14.55 -6.52 2.15
N TYR A 194 14.84 -5.30 2.61
CA TYR A 194 14.07 -4.08 2.31
C TYR A 194 14.66 -3.26 1.16
N SER A 195 15.81 -3.68 0.60
CA SER A 195 16.44 -2.96 -0.51
C SER A 195 15.81 -3.34 -1.83
N THR A 196 15.44 -2.34 -2.63
CA THR A 196 14.89 -2.51 -3.97
C THR A 196 15.92 -2.23 -5.08
N VAL A 197 17.15 -1.92 -4.74
CA VAL A 197 18.22 -1.53 -5.70
C VAL A 197 18.48 -2.61 -6.75
N PHE A 198 18.44 -3.86 -6.35
CA PHE A 198 18.71 -5.02 -7.21
C PHE A 198 17.45 -5.81 -7.54
N ASP A 199 16.30 -5.14 -7.57
CA ASP A 199 15.01 -5.79 -7.81
C ASP A 199 14.67 -5.80 -9.31
N VAL A 200 14.32 -6.98 -9.82
CA VAL A 200 14.01 -7.18 -11.26
C VAL A 200 12.52 -7.05 -11.60
N ARG A 201 11.66 -6.61 -10.65
CA ARG A 201 10.19 -6.59 -10.82
C ARG A 201 9.68 -5.76 -11.99
N TYR A 202 10.33 -4.64 -12.28
CA TYR A 202 9.90 -3.66 -13.28
C TYR A 202 10.77 -3.64 -14.52
N ASN A 203 11.62 -4.64 -14.71
CA ASN A 203 12.54 -4.70 -15.82
C ASN A 203 11.85 -5.20 -17.09
N TYR A 204 12.36 -4.76 -18.24
CA TYR A 204 11.99 -5.36 -19.52
C TYR A 204 12.70 -6.72 -19.65
N PHE A 205 11.95 -7.78 -19.88
CA PHE A 205 12.51 -9.11 -20.00
C PHE A 205 12.76 -9.45 -21.46
N VAL A 206 14.02 -9.74 -21.77
CA VAL A 206 14.43 -10.21 -23.10
C VAL A 206 13.80 -11.58 -23.37
N PRO A 207 13.23 -11.85 -24.56
CA PRO A 207 12.71 -13.18 -24.92
C PRO A 207 13.75 -14.29 -24.80
N ASP A 208 13.33 -15.56 -24.94
CA ASP A 208 14.15 -16.76 -24.84
C ASP A 208 14.66 -17.05 -23.41
N TRP A 209 13.74 -17.08 -22.46
CA TRP A 209 14.01 -17.45 -21.07
C TRP A 209 14.53 -18.88 -20.93
N LYS A 210 15.69 -19.01 -20.32
CA LYS A 210 16.36 -20.29 -20.10
C LYS A 210 16.70 -20.51 -18.62
N PRO A 211 15.71 -20.61 -17.72
CA PRO A 211 15.99 -20.93 -16.32
C PRO A 211 16.46 -22.39 -16.16
N ALA A 212 17.05 -22.71 -15.02
CA ALA A 212 17.52 -24.05 -14.68
C ALA A 212 16.41 -25.11 -14.85
N ARG A 213 16.80 -26.32 -15.19
CA ARG A 213 15.88 -27.43 -15.50
C ARG A 213 14.91 -27.69 -14.33
N ILE A 214 15.42 -27.68 -13.10
CA ILE A 214 14.59 -27.91 -11.90
C ILE A 214 13.45 -26.89 -11.77
N VAL A 215 13.71 -25.60 -12.01
CA VAL A 215 12.69 -24.54 -11.95
C VAL A 215 11.59 -24.77 -12.99
N ARG A 216 11.97 -25.17 -14.21
CA ARG A 216 11.02 -25.53 -15.28
C ARG A 216 10.20 -26.77 -14.93
N ARG A 217 10.83 -27.80 -14.36
CA ARG A 217 10.14 -29.03 -13.92
C ARG A 217 9.10 -28.74 -12.82
N ASN A 218 9.37 -27.78 -11.96
CA ASN A 218 8.44 -27.34 -10.92
C ASN A 218 7.31 -26.43 -11.48
N GLY A 219 7.26 -26.21 -12.79
CA GLY A 219 6.16 -25.57 -13.49
C GLY A 219 6.36 -24.09 -13.79
N TRP A 220 7.53 -23.49 -13.46
CA TRP A 220 7.74 -22.08 -13.78
C TRP A 220 7.73 -21.80 -15.28
N SER A 221 7.02 -20.76 -15.67
CA SER A 221 6.99 -20.23 -17.04
C SER A 221 6.81 -18.71 -17.03
N ALA A 222 7.08 -18.06 -18.16
CA ALA A 222 6.87 -16.61 -18.29
C ALA A 222 5.40 -16.18 -18.10
N ALA A 223 4.44 -17.11 -18.22
CA ALA A 223 3.03 -16.86 -17.94
C ALA A 223 2.75 -16.53 -16.45
N LEU A 224 3.66 -16.86 -15.53
CA LEU A 224 3.54 -16.51 -14.12
C LEU A 224 3.92 -15.06 -13.82
N LEU A 225 4.58 -14.38 -14.75
CA LEU A 225 4.96 -12.97 -14.56
C LEU A 225 3.72 -12.11 -14.33
N THR A 226 3.81 -11.26 -13.31
CA THR A 226 2.76 -10.34 -12.91
C THR A 226 3.41 -9.12 -12.30
N ASP A 227 2.87 -7.95 -12.58
CA ASP A 227 3.36 -6.69 -12.01
C ASP A 227 3.37 -6.74 -10.47
N GLY A 228 4.42 -6.22 -9.89
CA GLY A 228 4.61 -6.19 -8.44
C GLY A 228 5.02 -7.52 -7.81
N VAL A 229 5.28 -8.58 -8.59
CA VAL A 229 5.81 -9.85 -8.09
C VAL A 229 7.21 -10.09 -8.64
N SER A 230 8.18 -10.29 -7.76
CA SER A 230 9.56 -10.59 -8.17
C SER A 230 9.67 -11.99 -8.78
N PRO A 231 10.13 -12.12 -10.03
CA PRO A 231 10.35 -13.45 -10.64
C PRO A 231 11.46 -14.24 -9.95
N VAL A 232 12.40 -13.57 -9.32
CA VAL A 232 13.42 -14.20 -8.47
C VAL A 232 12.75 -14.91 -7.30
N LYS A 233 11.86 -14.23 -6.59
CA LYS A 233 11.09 -14.82 -5.47
C LYS A 233 10.14 -15.93 -5.93
N GLN A 234 9.55 -15.82 -7.11
CA GLN A 234 8.75 -16.91 -7.69
C GLN A 234 9.59 -18.19 -7.86
N MET A 235 10.80 -18.08 -8.43
CA MET A 235 11.68 -19.23 -8.60
C MET A 235 12.19 -19.78 -7.26
N GLN A 236 12.53 -18.92 -6.32
CA GLN A 236 12.91 -19.33 -4.96
C GLN A 236 11.78 -20.16 -4.31
N ASN A 237 10.56 -19.67 -4.37
CA ASN A 237 9.40 -20.39 -3.86
C ASN A 237 9.24 -21.78 -4.46
N LEU A 238 9.33 -21.89 -5.78
CA LEU A 238 9.22 -23.18 -6.46
C LEU A 238 10.33 -24.19 -6.11
N LEU A 239 11.46 -23.71 -5.63
CA LEU A 239 12.58 -24.58 -5.22
C LEU A 239 12.45 -25.07 -3.78
N VAL A 240 11.84 -24.26 -2.89
CA VAL A 240 11.81 -24.57 -1.45
C VAL A 240 10.44 -24.99 -0.95
N ASN A 241 9.37 -24.77 -1.72
CA ASN A 241 8.01 -24.94 -1.24
C ASN A 241 7.15 -25.84 -2.14
N PRO A 242 6.81 -27.05 -1.66
CA PRO A 242 5.95 -27.97 -2.40
C PRO A 242 4.56 -27.44 -2.70
N VAL A 243 4.04 -26.50 -1.86
CA VAL A 243 2.72 -25.88 -2.09
C VAL A 243 2.79 -24.96 -3.31
N GLY A 244 3.89 -24.21 -3.47
CA GLY A 244 4.10 -23.37 -4.66
C GLY A 244 4.09 -24.19 -5.96
N GLU A 245 4.80 -25.32 -5.98
CA GLU A 245 4.79 -26.25 -7.11
C GLU A 245 3.39 -26.81 -7.39
N MET A 246 2.67 -27.23 -6.34
CA MET A 246 1.29 -27.72 -6.44
C MET A 246 0.38 -26.67 -7.08
N LEU A 247 0.44 -25.42 -6.63
CA LEU A 247 -0.41 -24.34 -7.13
C LEU A 247 -0.13 -24.05 -8.60
N VAL A 248 1.15 -23.93 -8.98
CA VAL A 248 1.52 -23.63 -10.36
C VAL A 248 1.10 -24.76 -11.31
N LYS A 249 1.34 -26.02 -10.95
CA LYS A 249 0.96 -27.19 -11.77
C LYS A 249 -0.55 -27.35 -11.92
N ASN A 250 -1.34 -26.81 -11.00
CA ASN A 250 -2.82 -26.80 -11.08
C ASN A 250 -3.40 -25.49 -11.61
N GLY A 251 -2.57 -24.59 -12.16
CA GLY A 251 -3.05 -23.35 -12.78
C GLY A 251 -3.53 -22.27 -11.80
N GLN A 252 -3.18 -22.39 -10.51
CA GLN A 252 -3.58 -21.45 -9.45
C GLN A 252 -2.59 -20.27 -9.38
N LYS A 253 -2.45 -19.54 -10.48
CA LYS A 253 -1.47 -18.45 -10.64
C LYS A 253 -1.65 -17.35 -9.58
N GLU A 254 -2.90 -16.91 -9.36
CA GLU A 254 -3.14 -15.79 -8.45
C GLU A 254 -2.82 -16.16 -7.00
N MET A 255 -3.16 -17.37 -6.59
CA MET A 255 -2.80 -17.88 -5.27
C MET A 255 -1.28 -18.03 -5.12
N PHE A 256 -0.58 -18.54 -6.14
CA PHE A 256 0.88 -18.63 -6.13
C PHE A 256 1.55 -17.26 -6.03
N ASN A 257 1.06 -16.27 -6.78
CA ASN A 257 1.58 -14.90 -6.72
C ASN A 257 1.29 -14.21 -5.39
N HIS A 258 0.11 -14.46 -4.81
CA HIS A 258 -0.21 -14.00 -3.45
C HIS A 258 0.78 -14.56 -2.42
N LEU A 259 1.03 -15.87 -2.45
CA LEU A 259 2.04 -16.53 -1.62
C LEU A 259 3.43 -15.90 -1.76
N THR A 260 3.82 -15.59 -2.99
CA THR A 260 5.13 -15.01 -3.28
C THR A 260 5.29 -13.61 -2.71
N ARG A 261 4.20 -12.84 -2.60
CA ARG A 261 4.21 -11.48 -2.01
C ARG A 261 4.20 -11.49 -0.48
N SER A 262 3.31 -12.27 0.11
CA SER A 262 3.02 -12.23 1.55
C SER A 262 4.00 -13.03 2.41
N GLY A 263 4.75 -13.96 1.79
CA GLY A 263 5.54 -14.94 2.54
C GLY A 263 4.67 -16.09 3.07
N TYR A 264 5.31 -17.09 3.65
CA TYR A 264 4.76 -18.45 3.77
C TYR A 264 4.08 -18.79 5.08
N ASN A 265 4.05 -17.90 6.07
CA ASN A 265 3.90 -18.34 7.47
C ASN A 265 2.49 -18.77 7.90
N ASP A 266 1.42 -18.53 7.10
CA ASP A 266 0.04 -18.79 7.56
C ASP A 266 -0.81 -19.68 6.64
N LEU A 267 -0.25 -20.24 5.56
CA LEU A 267 -1.07 -20.93 4.55
C LEU A 267 -1.16 -22.43 4.71
N ASP A 268 -0.40 -23.04 5.60
CA ASP A 268 -0.46 -24.50 5.84
C ASP A 268 -1.87 -24.95 6.23
N ALA A 269 -2.60 -24.14 6.99
CA ALA A 269 -3.99 -24.39 7.36
C ALA A 269 -4.96 -24.36 6.15
N LEU A 270 -4.60 -23.68 5.06
CA LEU A 270 -5.41 -23.57 3.85
C LEU A 270 -5.10 -24.63 2.79
N VAL A 271 -3.99 -25.37 2.93
CA VAL A 271 -3.57 -26.40 1.97
C VAL A 271 -4.67 -27.45 1.70
N PRO A 272 -5.42 -27.96 2.70
CA PRO A 272 -6.52 -28.89 2.44
C PRO A 272 -7.60 -28.29 1.54
N ALA A 273 -8.03 -27.06 1.80
CA ALA A 273 -9.02 -26.35 0.98
C ALA A 273 -8.51 -26.09 -0.45
N MET A 274 -7.25 -25.66 -0.62
CA MET A 274 -6.62 -25.49 -1.94
C MET A 274 -6.56 -26.81 -2.73
N ARG A 275 -6.28 -27.93 -2.08
CA ARG A 275 -6.31 -29.26 -2.72
C ARG A 275 -7.70 -29.64 -3.21
N ILE A 276 -8.75 -29.22 -2.50
CA ILE A 276 -10.13 -29.43 -2.93
C ILE A 276 -10.45 -28.56 -4.13
N CYS A 277 -10.07 -27.28 -4.12
CA CYS A 277 -10.20 -26.42 -5.29
C CYS A 277 -9.52 -27.04 -6.52
N ASN A 278 -8.30 -27.55 -6.38
CA ASN A 278 -7.58 -28.19 -7.49
C ASN A 278 -8.32 -29.43 -8.01
N ARG A 279 -8.84 -30.31 -7.14
CA ARG A 279 -9.59 -31.51 -7.54
C ARG A 279 -10.91 -31.21 -8.25
N ASN A 280 -11.51 -30.07 -7.90
CA ASN A 280 -12.78 -29.63 -8.50
C ASN A 280 -12.58 -28.63 -9.65
N HIS A 281 -11.33 -28.45 -10.13
CA HIS A 281 -10.97 -27.51 -11.19
C HIS A 281 -11.46 -26.07 -10.91
N TYR A 282 -11.57 -25.71 -9.63
CA TYR A 282 -11.93 -24.37 -9.21
C TYR A 282 -10.68 -23.47 -9.21
N HIS A 283 -10.68 -22.47 -10.08
CA HIS A 283 -9.59 -21.50 -10.18
C HIS A 283 -9.87 -20.29 -9.28
N ILE A 284 -8.98 -20.08 -8.32
CA ILE A 284 -9.03 -18.94 -7.40
C ILE A 284 -8.56 -17.71 -8.17
N LYS A 285 -9.51 -16.82 -8.55
CA LYS A 285 -9.23 -15.60 -9.32
C LYS A 285 -8.73 -14.44 -8.46
N ASP A 286 -9.19 -14.37 -7.23
CA ASP A 286 -8.76 -13.41 -6.20
C ASP A 286 -8.34 -14.18 -4.95
N ALA A 287 -7.03 -14.21 -4.74
CA ALA A 287 -6.46 -14.98 -3.63
C ALA A 287 -6.78 -14.37 -2.27
N SER A 288 -6.73 -13.03 -2.15
CA SER A 288 -7.02 -12.35 -0.89
C SER A 288 -8.46 -12.57 -0.47
N LEU A 289 -9.40 -12.32 -1.38
CA LEU A 289 -10.83 -12.51 -1.13
C LEU A 289 -11.16 -13.97 -0.78
N TRP A 290 -10.49 -14.95 -1.45
CA TRP A 290 -10.72 -16.36 -1.16
C TRP A 290 -10.17 -16.75 0.21
N ILE A 291 -9.03 -16.23 0.63
CA ILE A 291 -8.45 -16.46 1.96
C ILE A 291 -9.40 -15.92 3.04
N ASP A 292 -9.82 -14.65 2.91
CA ASP A 292 -10.77 -14.02 3.83
C ASP A 292 -12.09 -14.82 3.92
N TYR A 293 -12.55 -15.32 2.79
CA TYR A 293 -13.75 -16.18 2.74
C TYR A 293 -13.55 -17.52 3.48
N ILE A 294 -12.39 -18.18 3.34
CA ILE A 294 -12.09 -19.41 4.09
C ILE A 294 -12.02 -19.13 5.60
N GLU A 295 -11.43 -18.01 6.00
CA GLU A 295 -11.43 -17.59 7.41
C GLU A 295 -12.85 -17.37 7.95
N LEU A 296 -13.74 -16.78 7.15
CA LEU A 296 -15.15 -16.66 7.51
C LEU A 296 -15.84 -18.01 7.63
N LEU A 297 -15.56 -18.96 6.76
CA LEU A 297 -16.07 -20.33 6.87
C LEU A 297 -15.60 -20.97 8.19
N GLN A 298 -14.33 -20.82 8.56
CA GLN A 298 -13.79 -21.31 9.81
C GLN A 298 -14.44 -20.62 11.02
N TYR A 299 -14.62 -19.30 10.99
CA TYR A 299 -15.33 -18.55 12.03
C TYR A 299 -16.73 -19.12 12.28
N PHE A 300 -17.45 -19.48 11.20
CA PHE A 300 -18.78 -20.11 11.29
C PHE A 300 -18.73 -21.62 11.45
N ARG A 301 -17.57 -22.22 11.69
CA ARG A 301 -17.35 -23.67 11.86
C ARG A 301 -17.89 -24.48 10.68
N LYS A 302 -17.78 -23.95 9.46
CA LYS A 302 -18.11 -24.68 8.24
C LYS A 302 -16.96 -25.60 7.86
N ASP A 303 -17.31 -26.73 7.23
CA ASP A 303 -16.31 -27.72 6.81
C ASP A 303 -15.53 -27.22 5.58
N ILE A 304 -14.29 -26.81 5.80
CA ILE A 304 -13.36 -26.37 4.72
C ILE A 304 -12.81 -27.54 3.89
N HIS A 305 -13.19 -28.79 4.20
CA HIS A 305 -12.86 -29.97 3.40
C HIS A 305 -14.00 -30.34 2.43
N ASN A 306 -15.06 -29.57 2.37
CA ASN A 306 -16.19 -29.78 1.50
C ASN A 306 -16.16 -28.80 0.33
N ALA A 307 -16.15 -29.34 -0.91
CA ALA A 307 -16.11 -28.55 -2.14
C ALA A 307 -17.28 -27.54 -2.24
N HIS A 308 -18.46 -27.89 -1.73
CA HIS A 308 -19.63 -27.00 -1.71
C HIS A 308 -19.33 -25.67 -1.01
N TYR A 309 -18.49 -25.69 0.02
CA TYR A 309 -18.12 -24.48 0.75
C TYR A 309 -16.89 -23.78 0.13
N VAL A 310 -15.83 -24.53 -0.18
CA VAL A 310 -14.55 -23.91 -0.57
C VAL A 310 -14.48 -23.50 -2.04
N CYS A 311 -15.44 -23.97 -2.89
CA CYS A 311 -15.52 -23.66 -4.31
C CYS A 311 -16.87 -22.99 -4.64
N PRO A 312 -17.17 -21.80 -4.12
CA PRO A 312 -18.46 -21.15 -4.38
C PRO A 312 -18.57 -20.68 -5.83
N ASP A 313 -19.78 -20.76 -6.41
CA ASP A 313 -20.04 -20.24 -7.76
C ASP A 313 -19.78 -18.74 -7.88
N ASN A 314 -20.09 -17.99 -6.82
CA ASN A 314 -19.82 -16.56 -6.72
C ASN A 314 -19.16 -16.24 -5.39
N LEU A 315 -17.84 -16.14 -5.42
CA LEU A 315 -17.01 -15.91 -4.24
C LEU A 315 -17.37 -14.60 -3.51
N LEU A 316 -17.51 -13.50 -4.26
CA LEU A 316 -17.79 -12.19 -3.65
C LEU A 316 -19.14 -12.21 -2.93
N ARG A 317 -20.18 -12.72 -3.55
CA ARG A 317 -21.53 -12.80 -2.94
C ARG A 317 -21.53 -13.62 -1.66
N GLU A 318 -20.87 -14.78 -1.66
CA GLU A 318 -20.82 -15.65 -0.47
C GLU A 318 -19.95 -15.07 0.63
N HIS A 319 -18.83 -14.42 0.28
CA HIS A 319 -18.00 -13.66 1.21
C HIS A 319 -18.82 -12.55 1.90
N ASP A 320 -19.46 -11.67 1.13
CA ASP A 320 -20.23 -10.54 1.66
C ASP A 320 -21.39 -11.01 2.54
N ARG A 321 -22.06 -12.09 2.14
CA ARG A 321 -23.12 -12.71 2.94
C ARG A 321 -22.62 -13.14 4.33
N LEU A 322 -21.44 -13.76 4.39
CA LEU A 322 -20.85 -14.20 5.67
C LEU A 322 -20.30 -13.02 6.46
N MET A 323 -19.68 -12.03 5.83
CA MET A 323 -19.22 -10.80 6.48
C MET A 323 -20.39 -10.08 7.16
N HIS A 324 -21.47 -9.77 6.45
CA HIS A 324 -22.64 -9.12 7.04
C HIS A 324 -23.23 -9.93 8.21
N LYS A 325 -23.21 -11.26 8.11
CA LYS A 325 -23.65 -12.11 9.22
C LYS A 325 -22.75 -12.01 10.44
N LYS A 326 -21.41 -11.96 10.23
CA LYS A 326 -20.42 -11.79 11.28
C LYS A 326 -20.59 -10.44 11.95
N ASP A 327 -20.65 -9.36 11.16
CA ASP A 327 -20.80 -7.98 11.66
C ASP A 327 -22.04 -7.83 12.52
N ARG A 328 -23.17 -8.43 12.11
CA ARG A 328 -24.41 -8.42 12.92
C ARG A 328 -24.24 -9.13 14.24
N ILE A 329 -23.63 -10.32 14.26
CA ILE A 329 -23.39 -11.08 15.49
C ILE A 329 -22.45 -10.31 16.43
N GLU A 330 -21.40 -9.69 15.89
CA GLU A 330 -20.46 -8.91 16.67
C GLU A 330 -21.10 -7.63 17.23
N ALA A 331 -21.92 -6.93 16.44
CA ALA A 331 -22.68 -5.78 16.88
C ALA A 331 -23.68 -6.15 18.01
N GLU A 332 -24.42 -7.24 17.84
CA GLU A 332 -25.33 -7.76 18.88
C GLU A 332 -24.58 -8.09 20.18
N LYS A 333 -23.42 -8.73 20.06
CA LYS A 333 -22.56 -9.06 21.21
C LYS A 333 -22.03 -7.82 21.92
N GLN A 334 -21.54 -6.84 21.17
CA GLN A 334 -21.05 -5.58 21.72
C GLN A 334 -22.18 -4.82 22.46
N LEU A 335 -23.38 -4.78 21.88
CA LEU A 335 -24.54 -4.17 22.50
C LEU A 335 -24.90 -4.90 23.84
N GLN A 336 -24.92 -6.21 23.84
CA GLN A 336 -25.18 -6.99 25.05
C GLN A 336 -24.11 -6.77 26.15
N GLU A 337 -22.84 -6.69 25.77
CA GLU A 337 -21.74 -6.38 26.69
C GLU A 337 -21.87 -4.96 27.26
N GLN A 338 -22.25 -3.99 26.45
CA GLN A 338 -22.52 -2.62 26.89
C GLN A 338 -23.70 -2.56 27.86
N MET A 339 -24.80 -3.25 27.57
CA MET A 339 -25.96 -3.33 28.47
C MET A 339 -25.61 -3.96 29.81
N ARG A 340 -24.89 -5.09 29.78
CA ARG A 340 -24.42 -5.74 31.02
C ARG A 340 -23.51 -4.83 31.85
N PHE A 341 -22.67 -4.06 31.20
CA PHE A 341 -21.81 -3.09 31.86
C PHE A 341 -22.63 -1.97 32.54
N ILE A 342 -23.62 -1.44 31.84
CA ILE A 342 -24.54 -0.42 32.35
C ILE A 342 -25.32 -0.96 33.58
N ASP A 343 -25.91 -2.15 33.43
CA ASP A 343 -26.66 -2.82 34.53
C ASP A 343 -25.81 -3.02 35.78
N LYS A 344 -24.55 -3.37 35.62
CA LYS A 344 -23.59 -3.51 36.71
C LYS A 344 -23.29 -2.19 37.42
N LYS A 345 -23.34 -1.06 36.71
CA LYS A 345 -23.04 0.28 37.28
C LYS A 345 -24.27 0.98 37.82
N GLU A 346 -25.44 0.66 37.34
CA GLU A 346 -26.73 1.28 37.74
C GLU A 346 -27.00 1.29 39.25
N PRO A 347 -26.80 0.16 40.00
CA PRO A 347 -27.05 0.19 41.45
C PRO A 347 -26.15 1.16 42.20
N GLY A 348 -24.90 1.34 41.75
CA GLY A 348 -23.94 2.28 42.33
C GLY A 348 -24.37 3.73 42.08
N TYR A 349 -24.75 4.03 40.86
CA TYR A 349 -25.24 5.36 40.48
C TYR A 349 -26.54 5.72 41.20
N ARG A 350 -27.51 4.81 41.24
CA ARG A 350 -28.78 4.99 41.95
C ARG A 350 -28.57 5.22 43.46
N ARG A 351 -27.63 4.54 44.06
CA ARG A 351 -27.28 4.74 45.50
C ARG A 351 -26.71 6.14 45.74
N MET A 352 -25.90 6.65 44.82
CA MET A 352 -25.27 7.97 44.97
C MET A 352 -26.20 9.12 44.59
N ARG A 353 -27.07 8.91 43.58
CA ARG A 353 -27.85 9.97 42.95
C ARG A 353 -29.36 9.80 43.03
N GLY A 354 -29.83 8.64 43.47
CA GLY A 354 -31.25 8.31 43.47
C GLY A 354 -32.14 9.32 44.19
N LYS A 355 -31.64 10.03 45.22
CA LYS A 355 -32.37 11.06 45.90
C LYS A 355 -32.69 12.29 45.01
N PHE A 356 -31.94 12.50 43.91
CA PHE A 356 -32.14 13.58 42.95
C PHE A 356 -33.01 13.14 41.77
N PHE A 357 -33.32 11.86 41.63
CA PHE A 357 -34.08 11.38 40.47
C PHE A 357 -35.49 12.00 40.44
N GLY A 358 -35.92 12.39 39.25
CA GLY A 358 -37.19 13.10 39.06
C GLY A 358 -37.12 14.62 39.32
N LEU A 359 -35.98 15.13 39.79
CA LEU A 359 -35.82 16.57 39.95
C LEU A 359 -35.73 17.20 38.55
N CYS A 360 -36.74 17.97 38.20
CA CYS A 360 -36.78 18.78 37.00
C CYS A 360 -37.17 20.23 37.37
N PHE A 361 -36.65 21.17 36.66
CA PHE A 361 -37.02 22.60 36.76
C PHE A 361 -36.83 23.26 35.40
N GLY A 362 -37.58 24.31 35.17
CA GLY A 362 -37.52 24.97 33.86
C GLY A 362 -37.97 26.43 33.93
N GLN A 363 -37.79 27.11 32.83
CA GLN A 363 -38.25 28.45 32.56
C GLN A 363 -38.53 28.61 31.06
N GLY A 364 -39.68 29.15 30.70
CA GLY A 364 -40.09 29.22 29.31
C GLY A 364 -40.31 27.84 28.72
N ASP A 365 -39.63 27.57 27.60
CA ASP A 365 -39.66 26.32 26.88
C ASP A 365 -38.46 25.38 27.22
N ILE A 366 -37.57 25.79 28.14
CA ILE A 366 -36.43 24.96 28.56
C ILE A 366 -36.77 24.20 29.86
N VAL A 367 -36.57 22.91 29.84
CA VAL A 367 -36.64 22.02 30.98
C VAL A 367 -35.29 21.40 31.24
N VAL A 368 -34.83 21.46 32.49
CA VAL A 368 -33.56 20.87 32.94
C VAL A 368 -33.85 19.77 33.92
N CYS A 369 -33.53 18.53 33.64
CA CYS A 369 -33.79 17.37 34.46
C CYS A 369 -32.48 16.66 34.85
N VAL A 370 -32.48 16.05 36.04
CA VAL A 370 -31.38 15.18 36.46
C VAL A 370 -31.35 13.94 35.59
N VAL A 371 -30.18 13.58 35.07
CA VAL A 371 -29.98 12.28 34.41
C VAL A 371 -30.15 11.17 35.41
N SER A 372 -31.18 10.30 35.23
CA SER A 372 -31.71 9.41 36.24
C SER A 372 -31.20 7.96 36.11
N SER A 373 -30.41 7.63 35.12
CA SER A 373 -29.81 6.32 34.95
C SER A 373 -28.45 6.38 34.24
N VAL A 374 -27.65 5.31 34.39
CA VAL A 374 -26.41 5.14 33.62
C VAL A 374 -26.71 4.96 32.14
N MET A 375 -27.85 4.33 31.80
CA MET A 375 -28.31 4.21 30.42
C MET A 375 -28.61 5.58 29.82
N GLU A 376 -29.40 6.42 30.53
CA GLU A 376 -29.69 7.79 30.08
C GLU A 376 -28.42 8.62 29.91
N MET A 377 -27.39 8.40 30.79
CA MET A 377 -26.10 9.06 30.64
C MET A 377 -25.33 8.58 29.39
N ALA A 378 -25.45 7.31 29.01
CA ALA A 378 -24.88 6.77 27.78
C ALA A 378 -25.58 7.38 26.55
N GLU A 379 -26.90 7.45 26.56
CA GLU A 379 -27.70 8.10 25.52
C GLU A 379 -27.38 9.59 25.37
N GLU A 380 -27.23 10.28 26.50
CA GLU A 380 -26.84 11.70 26.54
C GLU A 380 -25.48 11.90 25.87
N GLY A 381 -24.48 11.09 26.23
CA GLY A 381 -23.14 11.14 25.62
C GLY A 381 -23.16 10.84 24.14
N ALA A 382 -23.94 9.86 23.71
CA ALA A 382 -24.06 9.48 22.29
C ALA A 382 -24.74 10.55 21.46
N PHE A 383 -25.86 11.11 21.94
CA PHE A 383 -26.62 12.15 21.23
C PHE A 383 -25.85 13.47 21.14
N MET A 384 -25.24 13.88 22.25
CA MET A 384 -24.51 15.14 22.36
C MET A 384 -23.09 15.08 21.81
N HIS A 385 -22.61 13.90 21.39
CA HIS A 385 -21.24 13.67 20.94
C HIS A 385 -20.18 14.16 21.93
N HIS A 386 -20.36 13.85 23.22
CA HIS A 386 -19.38 14.14 24.25
C HIS A 386 -19.18 12.99 25.22
N CYS A 387 -18.10 13.06 26.02
CA CYS A 387 -17.58 11.91 26.77
C CYS A 387 -18.19 11.74 28.17
N VAL A 388 -19.42 12.19 28.45
CA VAL A 388 -20.01 12.11 29.79
C VAL A 388 -20.11 10.68 30.33
N PHE A 389 -20.49 9.72 29.48
CA PHE A 389 -20.51 8.31 29.81
C PHE A 389 -19.10 7.69 29.80
N ALA A 390 -18.32 7.94 28.74
CA ALA A 390 -16.97 7.38 28.58
C ALA A 390 -16.02 7.84 29.71
N ASN A 391 -16.15 9.09 30.18
CA ASN A 391 -15.38 9.61 31.31
C ASN A 391 -15.99 9.26 32.67
N ARG A 392 -16.90 8.29 32.71
CA ARG A 392 -17.44 7.65 33.92
C ARG A 392 -18.04 8.63 34.94
N TYR A 393 -18.77 9.65 34.48
CA TYR A 393 -19.41 10.64 35.35
C TYR A 393 -20.39 10.01 36.34
N TYR A 394 -20.95 8.84 36.02
CA TYR A 394 -21.79 8.04 36.91
C TYR A 394 -21.05 7.51 38.18
N GLU A 395 -19.72 7.59 38.20
CA GLU A 395 -18.91 7.20 39.37
C GLU A 395 -18.35 8.38 40.18
N LYS A 396 -18.43 9.61 39.65
CA LYS A 396 -17.90 10.82 40.30
C LYS A 396 -18.76 11.20 41.51
N LYS A 397 -18.16 11.19 42.70
CA LYS A 397 -18.90 11.42 43.97
C LYS A 397 -19.51 12.82 44.10
N ASP A 398 -18.88 13.84 43.56
CA ASP A 398 -19.27 15.23 43.74
C ASP A 398 -19.92 15.85 42.49
N SER A 399 -20.23 15.06 41.45
CA SER A 399 -20.83 15.51 40.18
C SER A 399 -22.29 15.12 40.06
N LEU A 400 -23.18 16.06 39.81
CA LEU A 400 -24.56 15.80 39.38
C LEU A 400 -24.71 16.23 37.92
N ILE A 401 -25.20 15.32 37.08
CA ILE A 401 -25.41 15.59 35.67
C ILE A 401 -26.87 15.90 35.40
N LEU A 402 -27.11 17.01 34.68
CA LEU A 402 -28.40 17.46 34.25
C LEU A 402 -28.42 17.49 32.73
N SER A 403 -29.60 17.20 32.14
CA SER A 403 -29.86 17.35 30.71
C SER A 403 -30.86 18.49 30.53
N ALA A 404 -30.46 19.54 29.81
CA ALA A 404 -31.32 20.61 29.39
C ALA A 404 -31.97 20.29 28.05
N ARG A 405 -33.31 20.43 27.97
CA ARG A 405 -34.10 20.08 26.79
C ARG A 405 -35.09 21.17 26.47
N ASP A 406 -35.47 21.28 25.19
CA ASP A 406 -36.59 22.17 24.79
C ASP A 406 -37.96 21.51 25.00
N SER A 407 -39.04 22.22 24.66
CA SER A 407 -40.43 21.73 24.74
C SER A 407 -40.71 20.50 23.88
N ASP A 408 -39.92 20.29 22.81
CA ASP A 408 -40.04 19.14 21.92
C ASP A 408 -39.20 17.93 22.38
N GLY A 409 -38.47 18.09 23.51
CA GLY A 409 -37.62 17.05 24.10
C GLY A 409 -36.23 16.97 23.50
N ASN A 410 -35.84 17.87 22.57
CA ASN A 410 -34.49 17.87 22.01
C ASN A 410 -33.47 18.28 23.07
N ARG A 411 -32.37 17.59 23.13
CA ARG A 411 -31.27 17.89 24.05
C ARG A 411 -30.53 19.15 23.59
N LEU A 412 -30.43 20.12 24.49
CA LEU A 412 -29.74 21.39 24.26
C LEU A 412 -28.31 21.36 24.82
N GLU A 413 -28.19 21.15 26.14
CA GLU A 413 -26.90 21.08 26.82
C GLU A 413 -26.93 20.07 27.97
N THR A 414 -25.74 19.48 28.23
CA THR A 414 -25.50 18.70 29.42
C THR A 414 -24.74 19.55 30.43
N VAL A 415 -25.32 19.69 31.64
CA VAL A 415 -24.77 20.53 32.72
C VAL A 415 -24.18 19.65 33.81
N GLU A 416 -22.98 19.95 34.26
CA GLU A 416 -22.34 19.34 35.40
C GLU A 416 -22.39 20.31 36.60
N VAL A 417 -23.02 19.89 37.68
CA VAL A 417 -23.07 20.62 38.95
C VAL A 417 -22.18 19.93 39.98
N ASN A 418 -21.32 20.71 40.66
CA ASN A 418 -20.54 20.25 41.78
C ASN A 418 -21.38 20.25 43.06
N LEU A 419 -21.59 19.08 43.68
CA LEU A 419 -22.41 18.89 44.90
C LEU A 419 -21.72 19.34 46.19
N ARG A 420 -20.43 19.69 46.15
CA ARG A 420 -19.69 20.19 47.30
C ARG A 420 -19.61 21.72 47.31
N THR A 421 -19.32 22.30 46.15
CA THR A 421 -19.23 23.78 46.00
C THR A 421 -20.54 24.45 45.61
N TRP A 422 -21.53 23.67 45.16
CA TRP A 422 -22.83 24.12 44.68
C TRP A 422 -22.69 25.14 43.52
N SER A 423 -21.86 24.79 42.60
CA SER A 423 -21.61 25.58 41.41
C SER A 423 -21.63 24.72 40.14
N ILE A 424 -21.94 25.33 39.05
CA ILE A 424 -21.85 24.70 37.74
C ILE A 424 -20.36 24.58 37.39
N ILE A 425 -19.91 23.37 37.08
CA ILE A 425 -18.55 23.10 36.60
C ILE A 425 -18.47 23.39 35.11
N GLN A 426 -19.45 22.92 34.34
CA GLN A 426 -19.54 23.12 32.91
C GLN A 426 -20.97 22.91 32.43
N SER A 427 -21.27 23.53 31.28
CA SER A 427 -22.48 23.29 30.47
C SER A 427 -22.04 23.21 29.03
N ARG A 428 -22.38 22.11 28.34
CA ARG A 428 -21.90 21.80 27.00
C ARG A 428 -23.04 21.28 26.14
N GLY A 429 -23.19 21.86 24.98
CA GLY A 429 -24.04 21.37 23.91
C GLY A 429 -23.34 20.35 23.01
N LYS A 430 -23.90 20.10 21.84
CA LYS A 430 -23.41 19.08 20.90
C LYS A 430 -21.96 19.35 20.51
N CYS A 431 -21.15 18.29 20.47
CA CYS A 431 -19.71 18.36 20.19
C CYS A 431 -18.93 19.33 21.12
N ASN A 432 -19.38 19.49 22.37
CA ASN A 432 -18.83 20.38 23.39
C ASN A 432 -18.93 21.91 23.05
N HIS A 433 -19.73 22.31 22.09
CA HIS A 433 -19.99 23.70 21.80
C HIS A 433 -21.20 24.22 22.62
N PRO A 434 -21.15 25.41 23.19
CA PRO A 434 -22.34 26.01 23.84
C PRO A 434 -23.42 26.26 22.78
N THR A 435 -24.69 26.17 23.19
CA THR A 435 -25.84 26.58 22.34
C THR A 435 -26.09 28.08 22.44
N ASP A 436 -26.91 28.63 21.55
CA ASP A 436 -27.35 30.02 21.62
C ASP A 436 -28.17 30.31 22.90
N ARG A 437 -28.64 29.25 23.58
CA ARG A 437 -29.42 29.32 24.81
C ARG A 437 -28.58 29.03 26.06
N HIS A 438 -27.25 29.02 25.94
CA HIS A 438 -26.33 28.71 27.02
C HIS A 438 -26.59 29.53 28.29
N ASP A 439 -26.68 30.83 28.16
CA ASP A 439 -26.82 31.72 29.31
C ASP A 439 -28.18 31.52 30.01
N GLU A 440 -29.25 31.22 29.27
CA GLU A 440 -30.56 30.89 29.85
C GLU A 440 -30.48 29.58 30.66
N ILE A 441 -29.83 28.55 30.10
CA ILE A 441 -29.65 27.25 30.78
C ILE A 441 -28.86 27.42 32.08
N ILE A 442 -27.76 28.18 32.05
CA ILE A 442 -26.95 28.53 33.24
C ILE A 442 -27.80 29.27 34.27
N ALA A 443 -28.59 30.25 33.86
CA ALA A 443 -29.49 31.00 34.77
C ALA A 443 -30.54 30.08 35.42
N ILE A 444 -31.19 29.23 34.64
CA ILE A 444 -32.17 28.26 35.12
C ILE A 444 -31.57 27.36 36.21
N VAL A 445 -30.38 26.82 35.98
CA VAL A 445 -29.70 25.92 36.95
C VAL A 445 -29.31 26.69 38.21
N ASN A 446 -28.73 27.89 38.08
CA ASN A 446 -28.33 28.71 39.22
C ASN A 446 -29.53 29.14 40.09
N ASN A 447 -30.63 29.58 39.47
CA ASN A 447 -31.86 29.94 40.18
C ASN A 447 -32.49 28.78 40.96
N ASN A 448 -32.26 27.56 40.52
CA ASN A 448 -32.77 26.34 41.17
C ASN A 448 -31.73 25.60 42.02
N MET A 449 -30.51 26.14 42.21
CA MET A 449 -29.45 25.54 42.99
C MET A 449 -29.87 25.21 44.44
N ASN A 450 -30.70 26.05 45.07
CA ASN A 450 -31.24 25.82 46.39
C ASN A 450 -32.17 24.60 46.48
N LYS A 451 -32.86 24.24 45.38
CA LYS A 451 -33.66 22.98 45.33
C LYS A 451 -32.74 21.77 45.36
N ILE A 452 -31.63 21.83 44.61
CA ILE A 452 -30.64 20.75 44.61
C ILE A 452 -30.01 20.60 46.00
N LYS A 453 -29.63 21.70 46.66
CA LYS A 453 -29.08 21.72 48.02
C LYS A 453 -30.02 21.05 49.03
N LYS A 454 -31.31 21.41 49.01
CA LYS A 454 -32.33 20.85 49.93
C LYS A 454 -32.46 19.33 49.82
N ILE A 455 -32.32 18.76 48.62
CA ILE A 455 -32.39 17.32 48.40
C ILE A 455 -31.08 16.65 48.84
N ALA A 456 -29.97 17.37 48.81
CA ALA A 456 -28.63 16.80 49.13
C ALA A 456 -28.50 16.55 50.64
N VAL A 457 -29.10 17.38 51.47
CA VAL A 457 -29.13 17.24 52.95
C VAL A 457 -30.14 16.19 53.35
#